data_5f8bd9949291160a6591946d83217b4b
#
_entry.id   5f8bd9949291160a6591946d83217b4b
#
_cell.length_a   1.000
_cell.length_b   1.000
_cell.length_c   1.000
_cell.angle_alpha   90.00
_cell.angle_beta   90.00
_cell.angle_gamma   90.00
#
_symmetry.space_group_name_H-M   'P 1'
#
loop_
_entity.id
_entity.type
_entity.pdbx_description
1 polymer ?
#
loop_
_entity_poly.entity_id
_entity_poly.type
_entity_poly.pdbx_seq_one_letter_code
_entity_poly.pdbx_strand_id
1 'polypeptide(L)'
;NFHPDFMRVRYENWVHGLNGDWLISRQRFFGVPFPLWYPVKEDGTPDYDHPITPSEDRLPIDPTDDVPEGYTEDQRDVPGGFTAEPDIMDTWATSSLTPQIVTRWEEPGEENQAIFNATFPMDLRPQGQDIIRTWLFSTMDRAHLENKCLPWANTTLSGWILDPDHKKMSKSKGNVVVPDKPIKQFGADAVRYWAAAAHGNRRNNRAQQLFSISLRLYRTQR
;
A
#
# COMPACT_ATOMS: atom_id res chain seq x y z
N ASN A 1 7.25 -4.86 -16.83
CA ASN A 1 8.73 -4.89 -16.76
C ASN A 1 9.20 -4.54 -15.35
N PHE A 2 10.32 -5.16 -14.91
CA PHE A 2 10.95 -4.88 -13.62
C PHE A 2 12.30 -4.18 -13.82
N HIS A 3 12.56 -3.15 -13.02
CA HIS A 3 13.82 -2.40 -13.05
C HIS A 3 14.39 -2.30 -11.62
N PRO A 4 15.52 -2.99 -11.31
CA PRO A 4 16.28 -3.87 -12.21
C PRO A 4 15.57 -5.21 -12.44
N ASP A 5 15.80 -5.83 -13.61
CA ASP A 5 15.12 -7.04 -14.07
C ASP A 5 15.25 -8.23 -13.08
N PHE A 6 16.38 -8.38 -12.40
CA PHE A 6 16.59 -9.45 -11.44
C PHE A 6 15.59 -9.45 -10.26
N MET A 7 14.91 -8.34 -10.01
CA MET A 7 13.88 -8.24 -8.97
C MET A 7 12.60 -8.99 -9.34
N ARG A 8 12.39 -9.29 -10.64
CA ARG A 8 11.29 -10.12 -11.12
C ARG A 8 11.31 -11.51 -10.48
N VAL A 9 12.48 -12.14 -10.37
CA VAL A 9 12.64 -13.47 -9.77
C VAL A 9 12.13 -13.48 -8.33
N ARG A 10 12.30 -12.38 -7.59
CA ARG A 10 11.80 -12.28 -6.22
C ARG A 10 10.27 -12.25 -6.15
N TYR A 11 9.64 -11.61 -7.10
CA TYR A 11 8.18 -11.59 -7.24
C TYR A 11 7.66 -12.97 -7.68
N GLU A 12 8.25 -13.56 -8.72
CA GLU A 12 7.87 -14.88 -9.23
C GLU A 12 7.97 -15.96 -8.15
N ASN A 13 9.06 -15.98 -7.38
CA ASN A 13 9.22 -16.92 -6.26
C ASN A 13 8.15 -16.75 -5.18
N TRP A 14 7.69 -15.52 -4.95
CA TRP A 14 6.59 -15.28 -4.04
C TRP A 14 5.28 -15.83 -4.58
N VAL A 15 4.94 -15.51 -5.82
CA VAL A 15 3.70 -15.97 -6.47
C VAL A 15 3.64 -17.50 -6.55
N HIS A 16 4.74 -18.14 -6.98
CA HIS A 16 4.81 -19.61 -7.06
C HIS A 16 4.80 -20.30 -5.68
N GLY A 17 5.16 -19.59 -4.63
CA GLY A 17 5.14 -20.10 -3.26
C GLY A 17 3.82 -19.88 -2.51
N LEU A 18 2.84 -19.24 -3.12
CA LEU A 18 1.52 -19.03 -2.51
C LEU A 18 0.80 -20.37 -2.35
N ASN A 19 0.39 -20.67 -1.12
CA ASN A 19 -0.27 -21.93 -0.77
C ASN A 19 -1.38 -21.77 0.27
N GLY A 20 -1.85 -20.57 0.53
CA GLY A 20 -2.87 -20.28 1.52
C GLY A 20 -3.57 -18.95 1.27
N ASP A 21 -4.61 -18.72 2.04
CA ASP A 21 -5.42 -17.52 1.97
C ASP A 21 -4.75 -16.35 2.71
N TRP A 22 -5.17 -15.16 2.38
CA TRP A 22 -4.80 -13.95 3.08
C TRP A 22 -5.97 -13.42 3.87
N LEU A 23 -5.90 -13.55 5.20
CA LEU A 23 -6.87 -12.92 6.09
C LEU A 23 -6.67 -11.40 6.06
N ILE A 24 -7.68 -10.68 5.58
CA ILE A 24 -7.61 -9.22 5.41
C ILE A 24 -8.20 -8.44 6.58
N SER A 25 -8.83 -9.08 7.56
CA SER A 25 -9.34 -8.41 8.76
C SER A 25 -8.24 -8.14 9.79
N ARG A 26 -8.35 -7.01 10.49
CA ARG A 26 -7.42 -6.58 11.54
C ARG A 26 -8.16 -6.03 12.73
N GLN A 27 -7.79 -6.49 13.92
CA GLN A 27 -8.29 -6.02 15.21
C GLN A 27 -7.53 -4.74 15.62
N ARG A 28 -7.94 -3.60 15.05
CA ARG A 28 -7.33 -2.30 15.33
C ARG A 28 -8.40 -1.23 15.42
N PHE A 29 -8.14 -0.22 16.23
CA PHE A 29 -9.06 0.89 16.44
C PHE A 29 -9.22 1.77 15.19
N PHE A 30 -8.17 1.95 14.39
CA PHE A 30 -8.17 2.87 13.27
C PHE A 30 -7.85 2.18 11.94
N GLY A 31 -8.69 2.40 10.94
CA GLY A 31 -8.53 1.90 9.58
C GLY A 31 -9.82 2.03 8.77
N VAL A 32 -9.86 1.42 7.60
CA VAL A 32 -11.08 1.34 6.77
C VAL A 32 -11.93 0.18 7.28
N PRO A 33 -13.15 0.42 7.75
CA PRO A 33 -14.03 -0.62 8.25
C PRO A 33 -14.52 -1.55 7.13
N PHE A 34 -14.92 -2.76 7.48
CA PHE A 34 -15.71 -3.59 6.60
C PHE A 34 -17.17 -3.10 6.66
N PRO A 35 -17.80 -2.76 5.53
CA PRO A 35 -19.15 -2.20 5.51
C PRO A 35 -20.19 -3.32 5.66
N LEU A 36 -20.21 -4.00 6.81
CA LEU A 36 -21.14 -5.10 7.06
C LEU A 36 -21.51 -5.24 8.54
N TRP A 37 -22.62 -5.92 8.77
CA TRP A 37 -23.16 -6.25 10.07
C TRP A 37 -23.51 -7.73 10.14
N TYR A 38 -23.83 -8.21 11.34
CA TYR A 38 -24.30 -9.56 11.59
C TYR A 38 -25.62 -9.53 12.36
N PRO A 39 -26.59 -10.40 12.02
CA PRO A 39 -27.75 -10.60 12.87
C PRO A 39 -27.34 -11.06 14.26
N VAL A 40 -28.05 -10.61 15.30
CA VAL A 40 -27.86 -11.09 16.65
C VAL A 40 -28.94 -12.15 16.98
N LYS A 41 -28.49 -13.36 17.29
CA LYS A 41 -29.37 -14.47 17.62
C LYS A 41 -30.11 -14.24 18.97
N GLU A 42 -31.12 -15.05 19.25
CA GLU A 42 -31.88 -14.99 20.50
C GLU A 42 -31.04 -15.17 21.77
N ASP A 43 -29.91 -15.87 21.65
CA ASP A 43 -28.94 -16.06 22.74
C ASP A 43 -27.96 -14.89 22.90
N GLY A 44 -28.09 -13.85 22.09
CA GLY A 44 -27.24 -12.66 22.08
C GLY A 44 -25.92 -12.83 21.32
N THR A 45 -25.69 -13.95 20.64
CA THR A 45 -24.47 -14.15 19.83
C THR A 45 -24.64 -13.66 18.39
N PRO A 46 -23.60 -13.09 17.75
CA PRO A 46 -23.64 -12.74 16.33
C PRO A 46 -23.74 -13.98 15.43
N ASP A 47 -24.50 -13.88 14.35
CA ASP A 47 -24.59 -14.90 13.30
C ASP A 47 -23.60 -14.59 12.17
N TYR A 48 -22.36 -15.02 12.34
CA TYR A 48 -21.29 -14.80 11.35
C TYR A 48 -21.48 -15.53 10.02
N ASP A 49 -22.37 -16.49 9.97
CA ASP A 49 -22.65 -17.26 8.74
C ASP A 49 -23.56 -16.48 7.78
N HIS A 50 -24.26 -15.46 8.26
CA HIS A 50 -25.24 -14.68 7.49
C HIS A 50 -24.98 -13.18 7.61
N PRO A 51 -23.85 -12.67 7.05
CA PRO A 51 -23.54 -11.24 7.13
C PRO A 51 -24.58 -10.40 6.36
N ILE A 52 -24.92 -9.24 6.92
CA ILE A 52 -25.77 -8.23 6.29
C ILE A 52 -24.85 -7.25 5.58
N THR A 53 -24.97 -7.17 4.27
CA THR A 53 -24.17 -6.25 3.43
C THR A 53 -25.07 -5.12 2.89
N PRO A 54 -24.56 -3.87 2.80
CA PRO A 54 -25.30 -2.80 2.15
C PRO A 54 -25.35 -3.00 0.63
N SER A 55 -26.30 -2.33 -0.01
CA SER A 55 -26.25 -2.12 -1.46
C SER A 55 -25.13 -1.14 -1.84
N GLU A 56 -24.61 -1.24 -3.06
CA GLU A 56 -23.47 -0.42 -3.52
C GLU A 56 -23.77 1.10 -3.47
N ASP A 57 -24.99 1.50 -3.77
CA ASP A 57 -25.43 2.89 -3.75
C ASP A 57 -25.45 3.54 -2.36
N ARG A 58 -25.38 2.73 -1.31
CA ARG A 58 -25.26 3.21 0.08
C ARG A 58 -23.81 3.44 0.53
N LEU A 59 -22.82 2.98 -0.23
CA LEU A 59 -21.41 3.17 0.13
C LEU A 59 -20.97 4.63 -0.04
N PRO A 60 -20.06 5.15 0.80
CA PRO A 60 -19.35 4.46 1.90
C PRO A 60 -20.20 4.28 3.16
N ILE A 61 -19.94 3.20 3.90
CA ILE A 61 -20.61 2.85 5.17
C ILE A 61 -19.56 2.66 6.27
N ASP A 62 -19.83 3.23 7.45
CA ASP A 62 -19.20 2.82 8.71
C ASP A 62 -20.22 2.04 9.53
N PRO A 63 -20.08 0.72 9.69
CA PRO A 63 -21.09 -0.09 10.36
C PRO A 63 -21.24 0.22 11.85
N THR A 64 -20.28 0.93 12.46
CA THR A 64 -20.37 1.36 13.84
C THR A 64 -21.30 2.56 14.03
N ASP A 65 -21.44 3.40 13.00
CA ASP A 65 -22.30 4.59 13.01
C ASP A 65 -23.59 4.41 12.20
N ASP A 66 -23.51 3.59 11.13
CA ASP A 66 -24.63 3.35 10.23
C ASP A 66 -25.46 2.14 10.64
N VAL A 67 -26.72 2.10 10.15
CA VAL A 67 -27.70 1.04 10.43
C VAL A 67 -27.98 0.24 9.16
N PRO A 68 -28.06 -1.11 9.19
CA PRO A 68 -28.42 -1.89 8.01
C PRO A 68 -29.87 -1.63 7.60
N GLU A 69 -30.16 -1.86 6.34
CA GLU A 69 -31.51 -1.68 5.80
C GLU A 69 -32.51 -2.61 6.50
N GLY A 70 -33.65 -2.04 6.85
CA GLY A 70 -34.72 -2.75 7.56
C GLY A 70 -34.55 -2.80 9.07
N TYR A 71 -33.50 -2.23 9.64
CA TYR A 71 -33.26 -2.12 11.07
C TYR A 71 -33.31 -0.67 11.55
N THR A 72 -33.42 -0.50 12.87
CA THR A 72 -33.38 0.79 13.56
C THR A 72 -32.28 0.78 14.63
N GLU A 73 -31.78 1.94 15.05
CA GLU A 73 -30.65 2.06 15.97
C GLU A 73 -30.90 1.37 17.32
N ASP A 74 -32.11 1.30 17.80
CA ASP A 74 -32.49 0.60 19.03
C ASP A 74 -32.38 -0.93 18.93
N GLN A 75 -32.18 -1.46 17.74
CA GLN A 75 -31.91 -2.88 17.48
C GLN A 75 -30.41 -3.22 17.46
N ARG A 76 -29.55 -2.24 17.67
CA ARG A 76 -28.10 -2.48 17.72
C ARG A 76 -27.73 -3.26 18.99
N ASP A 77 -26.95 -4.33 18.82
CA ASP A 77 -26.39 -5.19 19.87
C ASP A 77 -27.44 -5.86 20.79
N VAL A 78 -28.67 -6.05 20.31
CA VAL A 78 -29.73 -6.74 21.05
C VAL A 78 -30.19 -8.00 20.33
N PRO A 79 -30.69 -9.02 21.01
CA PRO A 79 -31.24 -10.23 20.40
C PRO A 79 -32.34 -9.91 19.37
N GLY A 80 -32.28 -10.55 18.21
CA GLY A 80 -33.18 -10.26 17.08
C GLY A 80 -32.85 -8.99 16.31
N GLY A 81 -31.81 -8.27 16.70
CA GLY A 81 -31.28 -7.10 15.99
C GLY A 81 -30.00 -7.40 15.21
N PHE A 82 -29.07 -6.47 15.23
CA PHE A 82 -27.81 -6.56 14.48
C PHE A 82 -26.62 -6.07 15.33
N THR A 83 -25.41 -6.48 14.94
CA THR A 83 -24.15 -5.92 15.46
C THR A 83 -23.20 -5.59 14.32
N ALA A 84 -22.38 -4.56 14.49
CA ALA A 84 -21.41 -4.14 13.51
C ALA A 84 -20.20 -5.09 13.45
N GLU A 85 -19.59 -5.23 12.27
CA GLU A 85 -18.26 -5.83 12.15
C GLU A 85 -17.22 -4.92 12.85
N PRO A 86 -16.53 -5.39 13.90
CA PRO A 86 -15.57 -4.56 14.63
C PRO A 86 -14.20 -4.46 13.98
N ASP A 87 -13.89 -5.35 13.05
CA ASP A 87 -12.58 -5.40 12.40
C ASP A 87 -12.46 -4.36 11.28
N ILE A 88 -11.25 -3.96 11.03
CA ILE A 88 -10.89 -3.09 9.90
C ILE A 88 -10.10 -3.84 8.84
N MET A 89 -10.06 -3.31 7.64
CA MET A 89 -9.29 -3.89 6.54
C MET A 89 -7.78 -3.72 6.76
N ASP A 90 -7.03 -4.75 6.39
CA ASP A 90 -5.57 -4.65 6.24
C ASP A 90 -5.21 -3.50 5.31
N THR A 91 -4.22 -2.71 5.70
CA THR A 91 -3.77 -1.56 4.92
C THR A 91 -3.29 -1.93 3.51
N TRP A 92 -2.78 -3.15 3.31
CA TRP A 92 -2.36 -3.61 1.98
C TRP A 92 -3.56 -3.98 1.10
N ALA A 93 -4.69 -4.36 1.69
CA ALA A 93 -5.93 -4.55 0.95
C ALA A 93 -6.47 -3.22 0.42
N THR A 94 -6.55 -2.19 1.26
CA THR A 94 -7.01 -0.86 0.85
C THR A 94 -6.01 -0.17 -0.09
N SER A 95 -4.71 -0.23 0.20
CA SER A 95 -3.67 0.37 -0.64
C SER A 95 -3.49 -0.30 -2.00
N SER A 96 -4.02 -1.50 -2.18
CA SER A 96 -4.01 -2.20 -3.47
C SER A 96 -4.80 -1.49 -4.57
N LEU A 97 -5.74 -0.61 -4.22
CA LEU A 97 -6.50 0.24 -5.13
C LEU A 97 -5.82 1.56 -5.48
N THR A 98 -4.59 1.80 -5.01
CA THR A 98 -3.91 3.10 -5.24
C THR A 98 -3.87 3.53 -6.71
N PRO A 99 -3.57 2.66 -7.71
CA PRO A 99 -3.60 3.07 -9.12
C PRO A 99 -4.98 3.55 -9.55
N GLN A 100 -6.03 2.82 -9.20
CA GLN A 100 -7.41 3.16 -9.55
C GLN A 100 -7.84 4.49 -8.89
N ILE A 101 -7.53 4.67 -7.60
CA ILE A 101 -7.88 5.89 -6.86
C ILE A 101 -7.21 7.12 -7.49
N VAL A 102 -5.92 7.08 -7.79
CA VAL A 102 -5.21 8.26 -8.34
C VAL A 102 -5.58 8.55 -9.78
N THR A 103 -6.10 7.59 -10.50
CA THR A 103 -6.55 7.73 -11.90
C THR A 103 -8.05 7.96 -12.03
N ARG A 104 -8.78 8.15 -10.93
CA ARG A 104 -10.21 8.46 -10.92
C ARG A 104 -11.12 7.32 -11.43
N TRP A 105 -10.75 6.07 -11.16
CA TRP A 105 -11.54 4.91 -11.54
C TRP A 105 -12.96 5.00 -10.96
N GLU A 106 -13.97 4.84 -11.84
CA GLU A 106 -15.40 4.90 -11.50
C GLU A 106 -15.87 6.21 -10.83
N GLU A 107 -15.04 7.24 -10.75
CA GLU A 107 -15.54 8.56 -10.35
C GLU A 107 -16.47 9.10 -11.45
N PRO A 108 -17.65 9.65 -11.08
CA PRO A 108 -18.61 10.13 -12.06
C PRO A 108 -18.10 11.37 -12.81
N GLY A 109 -18.48 11.49 -14.07
CA GLY A 109 -18.17 12.64 -14.93
C GLY A 109 -17.20 12.31 -16.07
N GLU A 110 -17.42 12.96 -17.21
CA GLU A 110 -16.63 12.75 -18.44
C GLU A 110 -15.14 13.09 -18.25
N GLU A 111 -14.85 14.11 -17.44
CA GLU A 111 -13.46 14.50 -17.13
C GLU A 111 -12.73 13.39 -16.38
N ASN A 112 -13.34 12.81 -15.35
CA ASN A 112 -12.76 11.72 -14.58
C ASN A 112 -12.54 10.48 -15.44
N GLN A 113 -13.51 10.14 -16.28
CA GLN A 113 -13.38 9.05 -17.24
C GLN A 113 -12.25 9.31 -18.25
N ALA A 114 -12.08 10.54 -18.72
CA ALA A 114 -10.97 10.91 -19.60
C ALA A 114 -9.60 10.78 -18.91
N ILE A 115 -9.51 11.19 -17.64
CA ILE A 115 -8.30 11.02 -16.84
C ILE A 115 -7.96 9.53 -16.67
N PHE A 116 -8.95 8.71 -16.29
CA PHE A 116 -8.74 7.26 -16.15
C PHE A 116 -8.23 6.64 -17.45
N ASN A 117 -8.91 6.89 -18.56
CA ASN A 117 -8.55 6.33 -19.87
C ASN A 117 -7.16 6.78 -20.36
N ALA A 118 -6.71 7.98 -19.97
CA ALA A 118 -5.41 8.50 -20.35
C ALA A 118 -4.25 8.03 -19.45
N THR A 119 -4.53 7.62 -18.20
CA THR A 119 -3.49 7.38 -17.18
C THR A 119 -3.48 5.98 -16.59
N PHE A 120 -4.51 5.17 -16.85
CA PHE A 120 -4.56 3.76 -16.43
C PHE A 120 -4.58 2.83 -17.66
N PRO A 121 -3.66 1.84 -17.75
CA PRO A 121 -2.56 1.54 -16.83
C PRO A 121 -1.48 2.63 -16.81
N MET A 122 -0.83 2.79 -15.65
CA MET A 122 0.26 3.75 -15.46
C MET A 122 1.52 3.33 -16.24
N ASP A 123 2.41 4.29 -16.56
CA ASP A 123 3.69 3.99 -17.20
C ASP A 123 4.69 3.37 -16.21
N LEU A 124 4.74 3.91 -14.99
CA LEU A 124 5.78 3.60 -14.02
C LEU A 124 5.26 3.52 -12.58
N ARG A 125 5.69 2.46 -11.89
CA ARG A 125 5.47 2.25 -10.46
C ARG A 125 6.79 2.20 -9.70
N PRO A 126 7.22 3.29 -9.04
CA PRO A 126 8.34 3.25 -8.11
C PRO A 126 7.93 2.65 -6.77
N GLN A 127 8.77 1.77 -6.20
CA GLN A 127 8.54 1.24 -4.86
C GLN A 127 9.81 0.65 -4.22
N GLY A 128 9.73 0.35 -2.91
CA GLY A 128 10.76 -0.39 -2.18
C GLY A 128 10.64 -1.90 -2.39
N GLN A 129 11.79 -2.60 -2.31
CA GLN A 129 11.82 -4.05 -2.46
C GLN A 129 11.20 -4.82 -1.27
N ASP A 130 10.99 -4.19 -0.14
CA ASP A 130 10.42 -4.79 1.06
C ASP A 130 8.90 -4.94 1.00
N ILE A 131 8.23 -4.26 0.07
CA ILE A 131 6.78 -4.32 -0.13
C ILE A 131 6.35 -5.06 -1.41
N ILE A 132 7.24 -5.86 -2.00
CA ILE A 132 6.93 -6.69 -3.18
C ILE A 132 5.79 -7.69 -2.87
N ARG A 133 5.84 -8.30 -1.69
CA ARG A 133 4.89 -9.35 -1.27
C ARG A 133 3.54 -8.80 -0.84
N THR A 134 3.48 -7.56 -0.49
CA THR A 134 2.30 -6.88 0.02
C THR A 134 1.74 -5.94 -1.04
N TRP A 135 2.25 -4.73 -1.15
CA TRP A 135 1.71 -3.70 -2.01
C TRP A 135 1.79 -4.03 -3.52
N LEU A 136 2.97 -4.50 -4.02
CA LEU A 136 3.10 -4.82 -5.44
C LEU A 136 2.17 -5.97 -5.83
N PHE A 137 2.23 -7.08 -5.08
CA PHE A 137 1.43 -8.27 -5.38
C PHE A 137 -0.06 -7.96 -5.33
N SER A 138 -0.57 -7.45 -4.21
CA SER A 138 -2.01 -7.19 -4.06
C SER A 138 -2.55 -6.15 -5.04
N THR A 139 -1.72 -5.15 -5.44
CA THR A 139 -2.13 -4.17 -6.44
C THR A 139 -2.22 -4.79 -7.84
N MET A 140 -1.26 -5.65 -8.21
CA MET A 140 -1.28 -6.32 -9.51
C MET A 140 -2.44 -7.31 -9.61
N ASP A 141 -2.67 -8.07 -8.54
CA ASP A 141 -3.74 -9.06 -8.46
C ASP A 141 -5.11 -8.38 -8.58
N ARG A 142 -5.36 -7.36 -7.77
CA ARG A 142 -6.61 -6.61 -7.81
C ARG A 142 -6.87 -5.97 -9.18
N ALA A 143 -5.90 -5.27 -9.75
CA ALA A 143 -6.08 -4.65 -11.06
C ALA A 143 -6.32 -5.70 -12.16
N HIS A 144 -5.68 -6.87 -12.05
CA HIS A 144 -5.95 -7.97 -12.99
C HIS A 144 -7.37 -8.52 -12.86
N LEU A 145 -7.88 -8.66 -11.64
CA LEU A 145 -9.23 -9.15 -11.41
C LEU A 145 -10.30 -8.14 -11.82
N GLU A 146 -10.13 -6.87 -11.48
CA GLU A 146 -11.10 -5.80 -11.75
C GLU A 146 -11.02 -5.29 -13.20
N ASN A 147 -9.85 -4.85 -13.63
CA ASN A 147 -9.66 -4.17 -14.90
C ASN A 147 -9.15 -5.08 -16.02
N LYS A 148 -8.88 -6.39 -15.74
CA LYS A 148 -8.35 -7.39 -16.68
C LYS A 148 -7.02 -7.02 -17.32
N CYS A 149 -6.26 -6.14 -16.67
CA CYS A 149 -4.93 -5.72 -17.11
C CYS A 149 -3.98 -5.50 -15.93
N LEU A 150 -2.68 -5.31 -16.22
CA LEU A 150 -1.73 -4.89 -15.21
C LEU A 150 -1.86 -3.38 -14.97
N PRO A 151 -1.67 -2.90 -13.72
CA PRO A 151 -1.90 -1.50 -13.37
C PRO A 151 -0.79 -0.54 -13.84
N TRP A 152 0.32 -1.06 -14.38
CA TRP A 152 1.46 -0.30 -14.93
C TRP A 152 2.28 -1.13 -15.92
N ALA A 153 3.01 -0.42 -16.79
CA ALA A 153 3.92 -1.05 -17.76
C ALA A 153 5.28 -1.41 -17.12
N ASN A 154 5.77 -0.57 -16.22
CA ASN A 154 7.08 -0.69 -15.60
C ASN A 154 7.02 -0.51 -14.09
N THR A 155 7.78 -1.32 -13.34
CA THR A 155 8.00 -1.12 -11.91
C THR A 155 9.49 -0.92 -11.62
N THR A 156 9.83 0.13 -10.86
CA THR A 156 11.19 0.37 -10.38
C THR A 156 11.27 0.04 -8.90
N LEU A 157 12.25 -0.78 -8.55
CA LEU A 157 12.47 -1.27 -7.20
C LEU A 157 13.75 -0.67 -6.65
N SER A 158 13.61 0.20 -5.66
CA SER A 158 14.75 0.81 -4.98
C SER A 158 15.56 -0.24 -4.20
N GLY A 159 16.87 0.00 -4.09
CA GLY A 159 17.73 -0.73 -3.18
C GLY A 159 17.41 -0.42 -1.71
N TRP A 160 18.06 -1.15 -0.81
CA TRP A 160 18.01 -0.86 0.62
C TRP A 160 18.84 0.37 0.94
N ILE A 161 18.28 1.28 1.74
CA ILE A 161 19.08 2.27 2.45
C ILE A 161 19.58 1.59 3.73
N LEU A 162 20.90 1.46 3.83
CA LEU A 162 21.57 0.77 4.94
C LEU A 162 22.28 1.78 5.82
N ASP A 163 22.55 1.40 7.07
CA ASP A 163 23.43 2.14 7.95
C ASP A 163 24.92 2.07 7.48
N PRO A 164 25.84 2.81 8.10
CA PRO A 164 27.25 2.77 7.73
C PRO A 164 27.90 1.38 7.80
N ASP A 165 27.35 0.48 8.61
CA ASP A 165 27.80 -0.92 8.75
C ASP A 165 27.11 -1.87 7.78
N HIS A 166 26.38 -1.36 6.78
CA HIS A 166 25.59 -2.11 5.80
C HIS A 166 24.46 -2.97 6.39
N LYS A 167 23.93 -2.56 7.54
CA LYS A 167 22.78 -3.23 8.18
C LYS A 167 21.49 -2.53 7.86
N LYS A 168 20.40 -3.28 7.81
CA LYS A 168 19.06 -2.71 7.66
C LYS A 168 18.77 -1.78 8.85
N MET A 169 18.37 -0.53 8.53
CA MET A 169 17.97 0.43 9.55
C MET A 169 16.62 0.07 10.15
N SER A 170 16.50 0.18 11.48
CA SER A 170 15.23 0.04 12.18
C SER A 170 15.23 0.88 13.45
N LYS A 171 14.05 1.41 13.81
CA LYS A 171 13.88 2.19 15.06
C LYS A 171 14.27 1.37 16.30
N SER A 172 13.92 0.09 16.33
CA SER A 172 14.22 -0.82 17.44
C SER A 172 15.73 -1.07 17.66
N LYS A 173 16.53 -0.93 16.59
CA LYS A 173 17.99 -1.07 16.66
C LYS A 173 18.73 0.24 16.93
N GLY A 174 18.03 1.37 16.87
CA GLY A 174 18.63 2.70 17.08
C GLY A 174 19.62 3.13 15.98
N ASN A 175 19.69 2.43 14.85
CA ASN A 175 20.62 2.70 13.76
C ASN A 175 20.02 3.48 12.60
N VAL A 176 18.93 4.19 12.84
CA VAL A 176 18.25 4.99 11.81
C VAL A 176 19.01 6.29 11.56
N VAL A 177 19.43 6.52 10.33
CA VAL A 177 19.95 7.81 9.88
C VAL A 177 18.81 8.60 9.25
N VAL A 178 18.44 9.71 9.89
CA VAL A 178 17.43 10.63 9.36
C VAL A 178 18.07 11.63 8.40
N PRO A 179 17.35 12.10 7.36
CA PRO A 179 17.90 12.95 6.32
C PRO A 179 18.26 14.38 6.78
N ASP A 180 17.82 14.81 7.95
CA ASP A 180 18.04 16.18 8.45
C ASP A 180 19.52 16.58 8.53
N LYS A 181 20.39 15.70 9.05
CA LYS A 181 21.83 15.97 9.13
C LYS A 181 22.48 16.11 7.75
N PRO A 182 22.30 15.13 6.82
CA PRO A 182 22.78 15.28 5.44
C PRO A 182 22.21 16.50 4.72
N ILE A 183 20.93 16.82 4.88
CA ILE A 183 20.31 17.99 4.26
C ILE A 183 20.93 19.29 4.78
N LYS A 184 21.12 19.44 6.09
CA LYS A 184 21.77 20.60 6.68
C LYS A 184 23.23 20.76 6.23
N GLN A 185 23.93 19.64 6.04
CA GLN A 185 25.35 19.64 5.67
C GLN A 185 25.57 19.86 4.18
N PHE A 186 24.73 19.30 3.32
CA PHE A 186 24.97 19.15 1.88
C PHE A 186 23.87 19.75 0.98
N GLY A 187 22.73 20.10 1.57
CA GLY A 187 21.56 20.57 0.85
C GLY A 187 20.66 19.42 0.36
N ALA A 188 19.39 19.73 0.12
CA ALA A 188 18.38 18.75 -0.28
C ALA A 188 18.68 18.12 -1.66
N ASP A 189 19.16 18.91 -2.62
CA ASP A 189 19.46 18.41 -3.98
C ASP A 189 20.60 17.41 -4.00
N ALA A 190 21.63 17.59 -3.14
CA ALA A 190 22.70 16.63 -3.00
C ALA A 190 22.20 15.28 -2.48
N VAL A 191 21.25 15.28 -1.52
CA VAL A 191 20.64 14.07 -0.98
C VAL A 191 19.75 13.40 -2.04
N ARG A 192 18.98 14.17 -2.80
CA ARG A 192 18.16 13.65 -3.92
C ARG A 192 19.02 13.04 -5.02
N TYR A 193 20.09 13.73 -5.41
CA TYR A 193 21.03 13.21 -6.41
C TYR A 193 21.70 11.92 -5.94
N TRP A 194 22.12 11.84 -4.68
CA TRP A 194 22.66 10.61 -4.08
C TRP A 194 21.66 9.47 -4.16
N ALA A 195 20.40 9.70 -3.78
CA ALA A 195 19.36 8.69 -3.82
C ALA A 195 19.12 8.19 -5.26
N ALA A 196 19.09 9.08 -6.23
CA ALA A 196 18.91 8.73 -7.64
C ALA A 196 20.13 7.98 -8.24
N ALA A 197 21.34 8.35 -7.83
CA ALA A 197 22.58 7.74 -8.30
C ALA A 197 22.88 6.37 -7.65
N ALA A 198 22.28 6.09 -6.51
CA ALA A 198 22.47 4.85 -5.73
C ALA A 198 21.71 3.64 -6.31
N HIS A 199 21.46 3.63 -7.63
CA HIS A 199 20.73 2.56 -8.33
C HIS A 199 21.16 1.17 -7.86
N GLY A 200 20.24 0.42 -7.25
CA GLY A 200 20.16 -1.05 -7.13
C GLY A 200 21.42 -1.91 -6.99
N ASN A 201 22.59 -1.32 -6.83
CA ASN A 201 23.83 -2.03 -6.85
C ASN A 201 24.12 -2.66 -5.46
N ARG A 202 24.20 -3.97 -5.40
CA ARG A 202 24.47 -4.76 -4.19
C ARG A 202 25.77 -4.39 -3.45
N ARG A 203 26.58 -3.45 -3.98
CA ARG A 203 27.85 -3.00 -3.41
C ARG A 203 27.80 -1.52 -3.06
N ASN A 204 27.07 -1.19 -2.01
CA ASN A 204 26.92 0.19 -1.49
C ASN A 204 28.23 0.87 -1.02
N ASN A 205 29.37 0.20 -1.00
CA ASN A 205 30.66 0.84 -0.71
C ASN A 205 31.02 1.95 -1.71
N ARG A 206 30.53 1.87 -2.96
CA ARG A 206 30.68 2.95 -3.95
C ARG A 206 29.73 4.11 -3.71
N ALA A 207 28.54 3.89 -3.15
CA ALA A 207 27.57 4.95 -2.93
C ALA A 207 28.05 5.97 -1.88
N GLN A 208 28.69 5.53 -0.79
CA GLN A 208 29.31 6.43 0.18
C GLN A 208 30.55 7.15 -0.39
N GLN A 209 31.36 6.46 -1.20
CA GLN A 209 32.47 7.10 -1.94
C GLN A 209 31.98 8.05 -3.02
N LEU A 210 30.95 7.71 -3.77
CA LEU A 210 30.32 8.59 -4.76
C LEU A 210 29.62 9.77 -4.09
N PHE A 211 29.03 9.60 -2.92
CA PHE A 211 28.46 10.67 -2.13
C PHE A 211 29.53 11.70 -1.71
N SER A 212 30.66 11.23 -1.21
CA SER A 212 31.78 12.11 -0.87
C SER A 212 32.45 12.76 -2.09
N ILE A 213 32.52 12.06 -3.24
CA ILE A 213 33.08 12.56 -4.50
C ILE A 213 32.12 13.55 -5.18
N SER A 214 30.82 13.20 -5.26
CA SER A 214 29.80 14.09 -5.84
C SER A 214 29.67 15.39 -5.07
N LEU A 215 29.82 15.35 -3.74
CA LEU A 215 29.81 16.51 -2.88
C LEU A 215 31.06 17.38 -3.05
N ARG A 216 32.22 16.80 -3.31
CA ARG A 216 33.44 17.56 -3.65
C ARG A 216 33.27 18.27 -5.00
N LEU A 217 32.74 17.59 -6.00
CA LEU A 217 32.50 18.18 -7.34
C LEU A 217 31.47 19.32 -7.28
N TYR A 218 30.41 19.19 -6.49
CA TYR A 218 29.40 20.25 -6.30
C TYR A 218 29.97 21.50 -5.58
N ARG A 219 30.93 21.29 -4.65
CA ARG A 219 31.62 22.42 -3.96
C ARG A 219 32.65 23.13 -4.83
N THR A 220 33.21 22.48 -5.83
CA THR A 220 34.22 23.11 -6.73
C THR A 220 33.60 23.85 -7.90
N GLN A 221 32.29 23.78 -8.11
CA GLN A 221 31.56 24.51 -9.15
C GLN A 221 30.80 25.75 -8.61
N ARG A 222 30.96 26.09 -7.35
CA ARG A 222 30.59 27.37 -6.75
C ARG A 222 31.82 28.12 -6.30
#